data_356635f822882e973e77fe8b2f3f484d
#
_entry.id   356635f822882e973e77fe8b2f3f484d
#
_cell.length_a   1.000
_cell.length_b   1.000
_cell.length_c   1.000
_cell.angle_alpha   90.00
_cell.angle_beta   90.00
_cell.angle_gamma   90.00
#
_symmetry.space_group_name_H-M   'P 1'
#
loop_
_entity.id
_entity.type
_entity.pdbx_description
1 polymer ?
#
loop_
_entity_poly.entity_id
_entity_poly.type
_entity_poly.pdbx_seq_one_letter_code
_entity_poly.pdbx_strand_id
1 'polypeptide(L)'
;MREMKNHRRYPAALWFCFLATLLLSVPTHAKESSPAWILPPNESFLELIPPPPATGSPAAQADIDAVLALQDHPTQAVLDHAEKTVSFTVFTYQESLGERFSVAAFPKTDKFFRHLGEEANARKNYLKNRYKRERPYMTYPGLVKELVTEEQGWSYPSGHSTRAWLFALVLGTLDPSHRNAFLCSAMQVCDDRVLGGMHYPSDMMASRILAEGLYRELMKDPHFKADLESLRQSEWSR
;
A
#
# COMPACT_ATOMS: atom_id res chain seq x y z
N MET A 1 -38.67 -73.98 -59.27
CA MET A 1 -38.23 -72.58 -59.34
C MET A 1 -38.86 -71.83 -58.19
N ARG A 2 -38.15 -71.77 -57.05
CA ARG A 2 -38.36 -70.80 -55.93
C ARG A 2 -37.24 -71.10 -54.91
N GLU A 3 -36.30 -70.19 -54.85
CA GLU A 3 -35.18 -70.18 -53.87
C GLU A 3 -35.72 -69.91 -52.47
N MET A 4 -35.34 -70.73 -51.49
CA MET A 4 -35.58 -70.52 -50.06
C MET A 4 -34.32 -69.82 -49.51
N LYS A 5 -34.45 -68.57 -49.10
CA LYS A 5 -33.37 -67.88 -48.36
C LYS A 5 -33.35 -68.34 -46.90
N ASN A 6 -32.22 -68.84 -46.51
CA ASN A 6 -31.92 -69.35 -45.17
C ASN A 6 -31.46 -68.19 -44.30
N HIS A 7 -32.23 -67.71 -43.31
CA HIS A 7 -31.87 -66.70 -42.36
C HIS A 7 -31.20 -67.36 -41.13
N ARG A 8 -29.88 -67.25 -41.06
CA ARG A 8 -29.16 -67.58 -39.84
C ARG A 8 -29.29 -66.41 -38.84
N ARG A 9 -29.88 -66.67 -37.66
CA ARG A 9 -29.92 -65.79 -36.51
C ARG A 9 -28.63 -65.93 -35.70
N TYR A 10 -27.90 -64.81 -35.48
CA TYR A 10 -26.79 -64.74 -34.56
C TYR A 10 -27.29 -64.22 -33.20
N PRO A 11 -26.86 -64.79 -32.05
CA PRO A 11 -27.23 -64.23 -30.75
C PRO A 11 -26.42 -62.94 -30.47
N ALA A 12 -27.11 -61.92 -30.01
CA ALA A 12 -26.51 -60.66 -29.58
C ALA A 12 -25.77 -60.84 -28.24
N ALA A 13 -24.44 -60.77 -28.24
CA ALA A 13 -23.65 -60.70 -27.06
C ALA A 13 -23.68 -59.24 -26.52
N LEU A 14 -24.32 -59.01 -25.36
CA LEU A 14 -24.33 -57.78 -24.61
C LEU A 14 -22.94 -57.60 -23.94
N TRP A 15 -22.11 -56.69 -24.46
CA TRP A 15 -20.92 -56.18 -23.80
C TRP A 15 -21.31 -55.08 -22.85
N PHE A 16 -21.28 -55.38 -21.53
CA PHE A 16 -21.35 -54.34 -20.49
C PHE A 16 -19.96 -53.69 -20.35
N CYS A 17 -19.77 -52.52 -20.96
CA CYS A 17 -18.62 -51.69 -20.63
C CYS A 17 -18.83 -51.02 -19.29
N PHE A 18 -18.17 -51.50 -18.26
CA PHE A 18 -18.03 -50.80 -16.98
C PHE A 18 -17.07 -49.61 -17.18
N LEU A 19 -17.63 -48.41 -17.34
CA LEU A 19 -16.85 -47.16 -17.31
C LEU A 19 -16.57 -46.83 -15.83
N ALA A 20 -15.39 -47.24 -15.33
CA ALA A 20 -14.91 -46.77 -14.03
C ALA A 20 -14.50 -45.29 -14.15
N THR A 21 -15.38 -44.38 -13.75
CA THR A 21 -15.06 -42.98 -13.60
C THR A 21 -14.15 -42.79 -12.38
N LEU A 22 -12.85 -42.68 -12.66
CA LEU A 22 -11.85 -42.30 -11.65
C LEU A 22 -12.06 -40.82 -11.32
N LEU A 23 -12.79 -40.51 -10.24
CA LEU A 23 -12.89 -39.18 -9.67
C LEU A 23 -11.52 -38.80 -9.10
N LEU A 24 -10.69 -38.17 -9.92
CA LEU A 24 -9.53 -37.42 -9.44
C LEU A 24 -10.02 -36.26 -8.59
N SER A 25 -10.01 -36.44 -7.27
CA SER A 25 -10.17 -35.31 -6.34
C SER A 25 -8.94 -34.43 -6.47
N VAL A 26 -9.09 -33.33 -7.26
CA VAL A 26 -8.13 -32.23 -7.26
C VAL A 26 -8.23 -31.60 -5.87
N PRO A 27 -7.14 -31.58 -5.08
CA PRO A 27 -7.17 -30.86 -3.82
C PRO A 27 -7.40 -29.38 -4.17
N THR A 28 -8.59 -28.88 -3.89
CA THR A 28 -8.81 -27.43 -3.84
C THR A 28 -7.94 -26.91 -2.71
N HIS A 29 -6.77 -26.36 -3.05
CA HIS A 29 -6.03 -25.52 -2.12
C HIS A 29 -6.96 -24.34 -1.81
N ALA A 30 -7.73 -24.48 -0.75
CA ALA A 30 -8.35 -23.34 -0.11
C ALA A 30 -7.21 -22.37 0.18
N LYS A 31 -7.25 -21.20 -0.45
CA LYS A 31 -6.32 -20.11 -0.20
C LYS A 31 -6.52 -19.76 1.28
N GLU A 32 -5.65 -20.29 2.15
CA GLU A 32 -5.62 -19.88 3.54
C GLU A 32 -5.37 -18.37 3.55
N SER A 33 -6.43 -17.62 3.69
CA SER A 33 -6.32 -16.20 3.99
C SER A 33 -5.76 -16.15 5.41
N SER A 34 -4.57 -15.59 5.58
CA SER A 34 -4.09 -15.22 6.92
C SER A 34 -5.22 -14.50 7.64
N PRO A 35 -5.48 -14.79 8.92
CA PRO A 35 -6.50 -14.07 9.67
C PRO A 35 -6.25 -12.57 9.57
N ALA A 36 -7.32 -11.80 9.42
CA ALA A 36 -7.22 -10.34 9.31
C ALA A 36 -6.57 -9.76 10.57
N TRP A 37 -5.72 -8.75 10.41
CA TRP A 37 -5.14 -8.03 11.54
C TRP A 37 -6.25 -7.27 12.28
N ILE A 38 -6.23 -7.34 13.60
CA ILE A 38 -7.22 -6.70 14.46
C ILE A 38 -6.72 -5.31 14.82
N LEU A 39 -7.30 -4.30 14.20
CA LEU A 39 -7.00 -2.89 14.46
C LEU A 39 -8.19 -2.19 15.12
N PRO A 40 -7.95 -1.17 15.93
CA PRO A 40 -9.02 -0.33 16.48
C PRO A 40 -9.89 0.28 15.37
N PRO A 41 -11.15 0.64 15.67
CA PRO A 41 -12.01 1.34 14.73
C PRO A 41 -11.39 2.67 14.30
N ASN A 42 -11.78 3.15 13.11
CA ASN A 42 -11.19 4.35 12.50
C ASN A 42 -11.28 5.61 13.39
N GLU A 43 -12.34 5.70 14.18
CA GLU A 43 -12.62 6.80 15.11
C GLU A 43 -11.52 6.97 16.18
N SER A 44 -10.91 5.87 16.60
CA SER A 44 -9.84 5.89 17.62
C SER A 44 -8.60 6.67 17.14
N PHE A 45 -8.43 6.82 15.84
CA PHE A 45 -7.31 7.57 15.25
C PHE A 45 -7.59 9.08 15.19
N LEU A 46 -8.85 9.53 15.33
CA LEU A 46 -9.19 10.96 15.40
C LEU A 46 -8.58 11.64 16.64
N GLU A 47 -8.53 10.93 17.75
CA GLU A 47 -7.99 11.47 19.02
C GLU A 47 -6.47 11.66 18.97
N LEU A 48 -5.78 10.93 18.09
CA LEU A 48 -4.33 11.00 17.93
C LEU A 48 -3.90 12.18 17.06
N ILE A 49 -4.74 12.61 16.13
CA ILE A 49 -4.37 13.51 15.05
C ILE A 49 -5.00 14.88 15.27
N PRO A 50 -4.20 15.94 15.42
CA PRO A 50 -4.76 17.29 15.54
C PRO A 50 -5.55 17.64 14.27
N PRO A 51 -6.53 18.53 14.33
CA PRO A 51 -7.17 19.05 13.12
C PRO A 51 -6.16 19.83 12.26
N PRO A 52 -6.39 19.92 10.94
CA PRO A 52 -5.55 20.76 10.10
C PRO A 52 -5.61 22.22 10.56
N PRO A 53 -4.57 23.03 10.29
CA PRO A 53 -4.57 24.45 10.61
C PRO A 53 -5.83 25.15 10.07
N ALA A 54 -6.45 25.98 10.92
CA ALA A 54 -7.62 26.76 10.51
C ALA A 54 -7.25 27.75 9.41
N THR A 55 -8.11 27.91 8.42
CA THR A 55 -7.93 28.88 7.33
C THR A 55 -7.65 30.27 7.88
N GLY A 56 -6.62 30.96 7.35
CA GLY A 56 -6.20 32.31 7.79
C GLY A 56 -5.41 32.31 9.10
N SER A 57 -5.14 31.16 9.74
CA SER A 57 -4.30 31.13 10.94
C SER A 57 -2.81 31.30 10.57
N PRO A 58 -1.95 31.74 11.52
CA PRO A 58 -0.50 31.75 11.31
C PRO A 58 0.10 30.40 10.90
N ALA A 59 -0.45 29.31 11.42
CA ALA A 59 -0.04 27.96 11.05
C ALA A 59 -0.41 27.59 9.59
N ALA A 60 -1.59 28.03 9.12
CA ALA A 60 -1.96 27.86 7.70
C ALA A 60 -1.10 28.73 6.77
N GLN A 61 -0.69 29.93 7.24
CA GLN A 61 0.24 30.77 6.49
C GLN A 61 1.63 30.10 6.41
N ALA A 62 2.14 29.58 7.51
CA ALA A 62 3.40 28.84 7.52
C ALA A 62 3.39 27.61 6.59
N ASP A 63 2.26 26.92 6.49
CA ASP A 63 2.07 25.80 5.58
C ASP A 63 2.26 26.22 4.11
N ILE A 64 1.61 27.33 3.69
CA ILE A 64 1.73 27.79 2.30
C ILE A 64 3.10 28.38 2.01
N ASP A 65 3.69 29.12 2.95
CA ASP A 65 5.03 29.68 2.80
C ASP A 65 6.07 28.57 2.57
N ALA A 66 5.95 27.44 3.27
CA ALA A 66 6.82 26.30 3.09
C ALA A 66 6.62 25.60 1.73
N VAL A 67 5.38 25.48 1.23
CA VAL A 67 5.12 24.98 -0.13
C VAL A 67 5.82 25.87 -1.16
N LEU A 68 5.64 27.18 -1.07
CA LEU A 68 6.24 28.12 -2.01
C LEU A 68 7.78 28.12 -1.95
N ALA A 69 8.34 28.01 -0.74
CA ALA A 69 9.79 27.93 -0.56
C ALA A 69 10.39 26.66 -1.22
N LEU A 70 9.72 25.51 -1.14
CA LEU A 70 10.15 24.29 -1.82
C LEU A 70 10.00 24.38 -3.34
N GLN A 71 9.04 25.16 -3.84
CA GLN A 71 8.82 25.38 -5.27
C GLN A 71 9.71 26.48 -5.87
N ASP A 72 10.53 27.14 -5.04
CA ASP A 72 11.45 28.17 -5.51
C ASP A 72 12.70 27.51 -6.14
N HIS A 73 12.74 27.52 -7.47
CA HIS A 73 13.86 27.01 -8.28
C HIS A 73 14.32 25.56 -7.98
N PRO A 74 13.41 24.56 -7.92
CA PRO A 74 13.82 23.18 -7.74
C PRO A 74 14.67 22.70 -8.93
N THR A 75 15.68 21.86 -8.65
CA THR A 75 16.47 21.24 -9.72
C THR A 75 15.66 20.14 -10.44
N GLN A 76 16.02 19.85 -11.70
CA GLN A 76 15.34 18.79 -12.45
C GLN A 76 15.44 17.43 -11.73
N ALA A 77 16.56 17.10 -11.12
CA ALA A 77 16.74 15.85 -10.37
C ALA A 77 15.75 15.73 -9.19
N VAL A 78 15.44 16.83 -8.50
CA VAL A 78 14.44 16.84 -7.42
C VAL A 78 13.03 16.65 -7.97
N LEU A 79 12.71 17.27 -9.10
CA LEU A 79 11.43 17.08 -9.78
C LEU A 79 11.24 15.64 -10.28
N ASP A 80 12.26 15.06 -10.88
CA ASP A 80 12.23 13.67 -11.38
C ASP A 80 12.03 12.68 -10.21
N HIS A 81 12.69 12.92 -9.06
CA HIS A 81 12.49 12.11 -7.86
C HIS A 81 11.06 12.25 -7.32
N ALA A 82 10.54 13.47 -7.23
CA ALA A 82 9.18 13.73 -6.76
C ALA A 82 8.12 13.06 -7.65
N GLU A 83 8.29 13.06 -8.97
CA GLU A 83 7.39 12.36 -9.90
C GLU A 83 7.51 10.84 -9.76
N LYS A 84 8.72 10.30 -9.61
CA LYS A 84 8.93 8.86 -9.38
C LYS A 84 8.19 8.36 -8.14
N THR A 85 8.11 9.15 -7.07
CA THR A 85 7.43 8.77 -5.82
C THR A 85 5.90 8.89 -5.87
N VAL A 86 5.30 9.38 -6.96
CA VAL A 86 3.85 9.29 -7.21
C VAL A 86 3.40 7.82 -7.25
N SER A 87 4.20 6.94 -7.83
CA SER A 87 3.95 5.49 -7.87
C SER A 87 4.59 4.76 -6.68
N PHE A 88 4.31 5.24 -5.45
CA PHE A 88 4.92 4.73 -4.22
C PHE A 88 4.51 3.28 -3.90
N THR A 89 5.51 2.41 -3.73
CA THR A 89 5.40 1.04 -3.23
C THR A 89 6.47 0.78 -2.15
N VAL A 90 6.49 -0.42 -1.55
CA VAL A 90 7.59 -0.81 -0.66
C VAL A 90 8.95 -0.81 -1.38
N PHE A 91 8.96 -1.03 -2.70
CA PHE A 91 10.20 -1.03 -3.49
C PHE A 91 10.76 0.37 -3.79
N THR A 92 10.05 1.43 -3.42
CA THR A 92 10.63 2.79 -3.37
C THR A 92 11.83 2.85 -2.41
N TYR A 93 11.89 1.96 -1.39
CA TYR A 93 13.03 1.80 -0.50
C TYR A 93 14.24 1.05 -1.11
N GLN A 94 14.17 0.69 -2.39
CA GLN A 94 15.30 0.11 -3.12
C GLN A 94 16.55 0.99 -3.07
N GLU A 95 16.40 2.30 -3.00
CA GLU A 95 17.52 3.24 -2.85
C GLU A 95 18.32 2.99 -1.56
N SER A 96 17.70 2.46 -0.50
CA SER A 96 18.34 2.10 0.76
C SER A 96 18.86 0.66 0.79
N LEU A 97 18.27 -0.25 0.02
CA LEU A 97 18.54 -1.71 0.07
C LEU A 97 19.28 -2.26 -1.15
N GLY A 98 19.42 -1.44 -2.21
CA GLY A 98 20.03 -1.83 -3.47
C GLY A 98 19.07 -2.55 -4.42
N GLU A 99 19.50 -2.75 -5.68
CA GLU A 99 18.67 -3.26 -6.78
C GLU A 99 18.09 -4.67 -6.56
N ARG A 100 18.67 -5.45 -5.66
CA ARG A 100 18.14 -6.77 -5.30
C ARG A 100 16.76 -6.70 -4.61
N PHE A 101 16.44 -5.56 -3.98
CA PHE A 101 15.14 -5.36 -3.35
C PHE A 101 14.09 -5.08 -4.42
N SER A 102 13.44 -6.15 -4.90
CA SER A 102 12.50 -6.12 -6.02
C SER A 102 11.35 -7.10 -5.81
N VAL A 103 10.24 -6.90 -6.52
CA VAL A 103 9.07 -7.81 -6.50
C VAL A 103 9.47 -9.26 -6.77
N ALA A 104 10.38 -9.49 -7.72
CA ALA A 104 10.83 -10.82 -8.10
C ALA A 104 11.60 -11.53 -6.96
N ALA A 105 12.41 -10.80 -6.21
CA ALA A 105 13.21 -11.34 -5.12
C ALA A 105 12.46 -11.36 -3.76
N PHE A 106 11.45 -10.51 -3.58
CA PHE A 106 10.70 -10.31 -2.34
C PHE A 106 9.17 -10.35 -2.56
N PRO A 107 8.61 -11.43 -3.15
CA PRO A 107 7.18 -11.50 -3.48
C PRO A 107 6.25 -11.53 -2.26
N LYS A 108 6.70 -12.11 -1.13
CA LYS A 108 5.91 -12.13 0.11
C LYS A 108 5.92 -10.75 0.77
N THR A 109 7.06 -10.06 0.74
CA THR A 109 7.20 -8.66 1.18
C THR A 109 6.24 -7.77 0.38
N ASP A 110 6.18 -7.90 -0.94
CA ASP A 110 5.23 -7.17 -1.77
C ASP A 110 3.78 -7.38 -1.33
N LYS A 111 3.36 -8.64 -1.16
CA LYS A 111 2.00 -8.98 -0.71
C LYS A 111 1.69 -8.41 0.66
N PHE A 112 2.61 -8.54 1.62
CA PHE A 112 2.47 -8.04 2.97
C PHE A 112 2.31 -6.51 3.00
N PHE A 113 3.19 -5.78 2.29
CA PHE A 113 3.15 -4.32 2.28
C PHE A 113 1.99 -3.74 1.47
N ARG A 114 1.46 -4.46 0.48
CA ARG A 114 0.19 -4.08 -0.15
C ARG A 114 -0.97 -4.14 0.83
N HIS A 115 -1.10 -5.23 1.58
CA HIS A 115 -2.12 -5.36 2.62
C HIS A 115 -1.97 -4.28 3.70
N LEU A 116 -0.74 -4.03 4.15
CA LEU A 116 -0.43 -2.94 5.09
C LEU A 116 -0.84 -1.57 4.55
N GLY A 117 -0.64 -1.34 3.27
CA GLY A 117 -1.07 -0.12 2.57
C GLY A 117 -2.59 0.02 2.50
N GLU A 118 -3.34 -1.08 2.34
CA GLU A 118 -4.81 -1.09 2.37
C GLU A 118 -5.33 -0.68 3.76
N GLU A 119 -4.73 -1.22 4.83
CA GLU A 119 -5.07 -0.85 6.21
C GLU A 119 -4.79 0.64 6.48
N ALA A 120 -3.66 1.16 6.04
CA ALA A 120 -3.34 2.59 6.13
C ALA A 120 -4.33 3.46 5.34
N ASN A 121 -4.72 3.01 4.13
CA ASN A 121 -5.66 3.72 3.27
C ASN A 121 -7.06 3.81 3.89
N ALA A 122 -7.54 2.77 4.57
CA ALA A 122 -8.84 2.79 5.23
C ALA A 122 -8.91 3.93 6.28
N ARG A 123 -7.90 4.04 7.15
CA ARG A 123 -7.82 5.06 8.22
C ARG A 123 -7.62 6.45 7.65
N LYS A 124 -6.68 6.59 6.71
CA LYS A 124 -6.47 7.85 6.00
C LYS A 124 -7.74 8.34 5.30
N ASN A 125 -8.48 7.47 4.61
CA ASN A 125 -9.71 7.87 3.91
C ASN A 125 -10.80 8.35 4.87
N TYR A 126 -10.94 7.68 6.03
CA TYR A 126 -11.84 8.13 7.09
C TYR A 126 -11.51 9.55 7.54
N LEU A 127 -10.24 9.83 7.82
CA LEU A 127 -9.76 11.15 8.24
C LEU A 127 -9.92 12.20 7.14
N LYS A 128 -9.60 11.87 5.88
CA LYS A 128 -9.81 12.74 4.72
C LYS A 128 -11.28 13.19 4.61
N ASN A 129 -12.20 12.25 4.76
CA ASN A 129 -13.64 12.52 4.70
C ASN A 129 -14.13 13.34 5.92
N ARG A 130 -13.46 13.24 7.05
CA ARG A 130 -13.77 14.01 8.26
C ARG A 130 -13.32 15.46 8.16
N TYR A 131 -12.09 15.69 7.66
CA TYR A 131 -11.48 17.03 7.65
C TYR A 131 -11.70 17.81 6.35
N LYS A 132 -11.80 17.15 5.21
CA LYS A 132 -12.10 17.72 3.87
C LYS A 132 -11.24 18.93 3.52
N ARG A 133 -9.94 18.86 3.85
CA ARG A 133 -8.99 19.94 3.51
C ARG A 133 -8.69 19.90 2.02
N GLU A 134 -8.84 21.05 1.35
CA GLU A 134 -8.43 21.21 -0.04
C GLU A 134 -6.90 21.15 -0.18
N ARG A 135 -6.44 20.77 -1.37
CA ARG A 135 -5.00 20.73 -1.68
C ARG A 135 -4.43 22.10 -1.94
N PRO A 136 -3.10 22.31 -1.74
CA PRO A 136 -2.46 23.61 -2.00
C PRO A 136 -2.76 24.16 -3.38
N TYR A 137 -2.60 23.38 -4.45
CA TYR A 137 -2.83 23.83 -5.82
C TYR A 137 -4.29 24.24 -6.07
N MET A 138 -5.25 23.62 -5.38
CA MET A 138 -6.68 23.97 -5.49
C MET A 138 -7.02 25.25 -4.72
N THR A 139 -6.43 25.40 -3.52
CA THR A 139 -6.68 26.56 -2.65
C THR A 139 -5.99 27.84 -3.15
N TYR A 140 -4.82 27.68 -3.80
CA TYR A 140 -3.98 28.80 -4.27
C TYR A 140 -3.66 28.67 -5.77
N PRO A 141 -4.70 28.70 -6.65
CA PRO A 141 -4.50 28.54 -8.08
C PRO A 141 -3.62 29.66 -8.65
N GLY A 142 -2.65 29.30 -9.48
CA GLY A 142 -1.70 30.24 -10.08
C GLY A 142 -0.55 30.68 -9.17
N LEU A 143 -0.64 30.46 -7.84
CA LEU A 143 0.44 30.68 -6.90
C LEU A 143 1.22 29.39 -6.64
N VAL A 144 0.53 28.31 -6.32
CA VAL A 144 1.11 26.96 -6.17
C VAL A 144 1.07 26.23 -7.51
N LYS A 145 2.21 25.67 -7.90
CA LYS A 145 2.35 24.88 -9.13
C LYS A 145 2.13 23.39 -8.86
N GLU A 146 1.51 22.72 -9.81
CA GLU A 146 1.40 21.24 -9.84
C GLU A 146 2.68 20.69 -10.50
N LEU A 147 3.70 20.41 -9.69
CA LEU A 147 5.01 19.97 -10.17
C LEU A 147 5.17 18.45 -10.29
N VAL A 148 4.12 17.71 -9.96
CA VAL A 148 4.02 16.25 -10.12
C VAL A 148 2.63 15.90 -10.62
N THR A 149 2.45 14.66 -11.07
CA THR A 149 1.13 14.15 -11.47
C THR A 149 0.08 14.38 -10.39
N GLU A 150 -1.02 15.01 -10.78
CA GLU A 150 -2.10 15.46 -9.90
C GLU A 150 -2.74 14.30 -9.13
N GLU A 151 -2.94 14.53 -7.84
CA GLU A 151 -3.67 13.61 -6.95
C GLU A 151 -5.10 14.13 -6.73
N GLN A 152 -6.08 13.28 -6.86
CA GLN A 152 -7.48 13.59 -6.60
C GLN A 152 -7.84 13.53 -5.10
N GLY A 153 -8.94 14.22 -4.73
CA GLY A 153 -9.53 14.19 -3.39
C GLY A 153 -8.79 15.06 -2.36
N TRP A 154 -9.16 14.89 -1.09
CA TRP A 154 -8.75 15.75 0.01
C TRP A 154 -7.27 15.64 0.37
N SER A 155 -6.70 16.72 0.91
CA SER A 155 -5.29 16.81 1.28
C SER A 155 -4.96 16.07 2.59
N TYR A 156 -5.70 16.31 3.66
CA TYR A 156 -5.34 15.95 5.03
C TYR A 156 -5.93 14.64 5.54
N PRO A 157 -5.12 13.69 6.08
CA PRO A 157 -3.66 13.58 5.98
C PRO A 157 -3.22 13.05 4.61
N SER A 158 -1.91 13.10 4.30
CA SER A 158 -1.34 12.56 3.07
C SER A 158 -1.33 11.03 3.07
N GLY A 159 -1.81 10.43 1.97
CA GLY A 159 -1.78 8.98 1.81
C GLY A 159 -0.40 8.43 1.49
N HIS A 160 0.39 9.10 0.65
CA HIS A 160 1.77 8.72 0.36
C HIS A 160 2.63 8.78 1.61
N SER A 161 2.57 9.88 2.36
CA SER A 161 3.34 10.05 3.58
C SER A 161 2.94 9.07 4.69
N THR A 162 1.64 8.78 4.85
CA THR A 162 1.18 7.77 5.82
C THR A 162 1.78 6.39 5.51
N ARG A 163 1.71 5.97 4.24
CA ARG A 163 2.32 4.69 3.82
C ARG A 163 3.83 4.72 3.96
N ALA A 164 4.48 5.81 3.55
CA ALA A 164 5.93 5.93 3.66
C ALA A 164 6.39 5.77 5.11
N TRP A 165 5.86 6.54 6.06
CA TRP A 165 6.22 6.38 7.46
C TRP A 165 5.92 4.99 8.02
N LEU A 166 4.73 4.44 7.72
CA LEU A 166 4.36 3.11 8.21
C LEU A 166 5.28 2.02 7.65
N PHE A 167 5.59 2.07 6.36
CA PHE A 167 6.48 1.11 5.72
C PHE A 167 7.91 1.22 6.26
N ALA A 168 8.42 2.44 6.47
CA ALA A 168 9.74 2.66 7.08
C ALA A 168 9.84 2.06 8.49
N LEU A 169 8.79 2.20 9.32
CA LEU A 169 8.75 1.64 10.67
C LEU A 169 8.76 0.11 10.64
N VAL A 170 7.98 -0.50 9.76
CA VAL A 170 7.91 -1.97 9.62
C VAL A 170 9.19 -2.52 9.00
N LEU A 171 9.73 -1.89 7.95
CA LEU A 171 11.04 -2.26 7.38
C LEU A 171 12.16 -2.16 8.41
N GLY A 172 12.16 -1.10 9.24
CA GLY A 172 13.13 -0.95 10.33
C GLY A 172 12.98 -1.99 11.44
N THR A 173 11.86 -2.73 11.51
CA THR A 173 11.69 -3.90 12.36
C THR A 173 12.24 -5.18 11.70
N LEU A 174 12.08 -5.30 10.38
CA LEU A 174 12.65 -6.42 9.60
C LEU A 174 14.17 -6.31 9.48
N ASP A 175 14.67 -5.11 9.22
CA ASP A 175 16.09 -4.79 9.09
C ASP A 175 16.49 -3.55 9.92
N PRO A 176 16.82 -3.75 11.20
CA PRO A 176 17.21 -2.65 12.09
C PRO A 176 18.48 -1.89 11.63
N SER A 177 19.35 -2.54 10.85
CA SER A 177 20.60 -1.92 10.39
C SER A 177 20.38 -0.78 9.40
N HIS A 178 19.29 -0.83 8.61
CA HIS A 178 18.90 0.20 7.64
C HIS A 178 17.78 1.13 8.14
N ARG A 179 17.38 1.02 9.42
CA ARG A 179 16.24 1.80 9.97
C ARG A 179 16.33 3.29 9.67
N ASN A 180 17.50 3.91 9.87
CA ASN A 180 17.65 5.35 9.64
C ASN A 180 17.51 5.70 8.15
N ALA A 181 18.04 4.87 7.26
CA ALA A 181 17.90 5.08 5.82
C ALA A 181 16.40 5.02 5.41
N PHE A 182 15.64 4.05 5.94
CA PHE A 182 14.19 3.98 5.68
C PHE A 182 13.45 5.23 6.16
N LEU A 183 13.77 5.74 7.35
CA LEU A 183 13.15 6.96 7.88
C LEU A 183 13.50 8.18 7.02
N CYS A 184 14.75 8.29 6.54
CA CYS A 184 15.15 9.35 5.61
C CYS A 184 14.39 9.26 4.28
N SER A 185 14.24 8.07 3.71
CA SER A 185 13.44 7.89 2.49
C SER A 185 11.97 8.27 2.70
N ALA A 186 11.38 7.96 3.87
CA ALA A 186 10.02 8.38 4.20
C ALA A 186 9.88 9.91 4.29
N MET A 187 10.88 10.59 4.85
CA MET A 187 10.93 12.07 4.87
C MET A 187 11.00 12.63 3.45
N GLN A 188 11.85 12.05 2.59
CA GLN A 188 11.98 12.49 1.20
C GLN A 188 10.64 12.37 0.45
N VAL A 189 9.90 11.28 0.61
CA VAL A 189 8.55 11.14 0.06
C VAL A 189 7.61 12.25 0.57
N CYS A 190 7.74 12.67 1.83
CA CYS A 190 6.96 13.79 2.36
C CYS A 190 7.30 15.11 1.64
N ASP A 191 8.59 15.40 1.52
CA ASP A 191 9.07 16.63 0.85
C ASP A 191 8.64 16.66 -0.62
N ASP A 192 8.68 15.54 -1.31
CA ASP A 192 8.20 15.40 -2.69
C ASP A 192 6.72 15.76 -2.84
N ARG A 193 5.88 15.40 -1.88
CA ARG A 193 4.43 15.71 -1.94
C ARG A 193 4.17 17.20 -1.67
N VAL A 194 4.97 17.84 -0.82
CA VAL A 194 4.90 19.27 -0.56
C VAL A 194 5.42 20.06 -1.76
N LEU A 195 6.60 19.72 -2.27
CA LEU A 195 7.18 20.27 -3.50
C LEU A 195 6.21 20.17 -4.67
N GLY A 196 5.58 19.02 -4.84
CA GLY A 196 4.60 18.78 -5.90
C GLY A 196 3.35 19.66 -5.84
N GLY A 197 3.12 20.38 -4.75
CA GLY A 197 1.91 21.20 -4.55
C GLY A 197 0.67 20.37 -4.15
N MET A 198 0.87 19.09 -3.86
CA MET A 198 -0.22 18.15 -3.54
C MET A 198 -0.64 18.21 -2.07
N HIS A 199 0.27 18.60 -1.18
CA HIS A 199 0.08 18.56 0.26
C HIS A 199 0.78 19.72 0.98
N TYR A 200 0.34 19.99 2.21
CA TYR A 200 0.98 20.93 3.12
C TYR A 200 1.89 20.22 4.12
N PRO A 201 2.89 20.88 4.72
CA PRO A 201 3.72 20.31 5.79
C PRO A 201 2.92 19.73 6.96
N SER A 202 1.83 20.40 7.36
CA SER A 202 0.97 19.88 8.44
C SER A 202 0.25 18.58 8.07
N ASP A 203 -0.03 18.32 6.76
CA ASP A 203 -0.54 17.02 6.30
C ASP A 203 0.50 15.90 6.51
N MET A 204 1.79 16.23 6.34
CA MET A 204 2.91 15.30 6.55
C MET A 204 3.05 14.93 8.03
N MET A 205 2.94 15.93 8.91
CA MET A 205 2.99 15.71 10.36
C MET A 205 1.84 14.82 10.82
N ALA A 206 0.62 15.09 10.37
CA ALA A 206 -0.55 14.24 10.67
C ALA A 206 -0.37 12.81 10.14
N SER A 207 0.20 12.67 8.95
CA SER A 207 0.49 11.37 8.33
C SER A 207 1.47 10.55 9.13
N ARG A 208 2.52 11.18 9.66
CA ARG A 208 3.49 10.53 10.54
C ARG A 208 2.85 10.07 11.84
N ILE A 209 2.05 10.92 12.48
CA ILE A 209 1.32 10.57 13.72
C ILE A 209 0.38 9.39 13.47
N LEU A 210 -0.35 9.38 12.33
CA LEU A 210 -1.22 8.27 11.94
C LEU A 210 -0.42 6.98 11.74
N ALA A 211 0.69 7.04 11.03
CA ALA A 211 1.56 5.89 10.76
C ALA A 211 2.15 5.29 12.05
N GLU A 212 2.64 6.15 12.96
CA GLU A 212 3.16 5.73 14.25
C GLU A 212 2.05 5.14 15.15
N GLY A 213 0.84 5.68 15.09
CA GLY A 213 -0.34 5.14 15.77
C GLY A 213 -0.70 3.74 15.24
N LEU A 214 -0.83 3.60 13.92
CA LEU A 214 -1.09 2.33 13.24
C LEU A 214 -0.01 1.29 13.57
N TYR A 215 1.26 1.66 13.48
CA TYR A 215 2.36 0.77 13.79
C TYR A 215 2.29 0.25 15.24
N ARG A 216 1.99 1.12 16.21
CA ARG A 216 1.83 0.71 17.60
C ARG A 216 0.70 -0.29 17.81
N GLU A 217 -0.45 -0.09 17.13
CA GLU A 217 -1.57 -1.01 17.24
C GLU A 217 -1.27 -2.35 16.54
N LEU A 218 -0.69 -2.33 15.34
CA LEU A 218 -0.25 -3.53 14.63
C LEU A 218 0.74 -4.36 15.44
N MET A 219 1.68 -3.70 16.14
CA MET A 219 2.65 -4.39 17.01
C MET A 219 2.05 -4.98 18.28
N LYS A 220 0.79 -4.73 18.59
CA LYS A 220 0.04 -5.44 19.64
C LYS A 220 -0.66 -6.70 19.10
N ASP A 221 -1.02 -6.69 17.81
CA ASP A 221 -1.76 -7.79 17.18
C ASP A 221 -0.89 -9.04 16.99
N PRO A 222 -1.33 -10.22 17.48
CA PRO A 222 -0.55 -11.45 17.37
C PRO A 222 -0.45 -11.98 15.94
N HIS A 223 -1.46 -11.75 15.09
CA HIS A 223 -1.44 -12.19 13.69
C HIS A 223 -0.46 -11.35 12.88
N PHE A 224 -0.44 -10.03 13.08
CA PHE A 224 0.55 -9.15 12.45
C PHE A 224 1.98 -9.57 12.83
N LYS A 225 2.24 -9.84 14.11
CA LYS A 225 3.55 -10.30 14.58
C LYS A 225 3.96 -11.64 13.98
N ALA A 226 3.01 -12.57 13.85
CA ALA A 226 3.26 -13.87 13.23
C ALA A 226 3.58 -13.73 11.73
N ASP A 227 2.83 -12.89 10.99
CA ASP A 227 3.08 -12.60 9.59
C ASP A 227 4.45 -11.93 9.39
N LEU A 228 4.80 -10.97 10.27
CA LEU A 228 6.09 -10.28 10.24
C LEU A 228 7.26 -11.25 10.48
N GLU A 229 7.12 -12.17 11.44
CA GLU A 229 8.13 -13.20 11.72
C GLU A 229 8.26 -14.20 10.57
N SER A 230 7.15 -14.64 9.99
CA SER A 230 7.15 -15.48 8.79
C SER A 230 7.88 -14.80 7.62
N LEU A 231 7.64 -13.50 7.45
CA LEU A 231 8.32 -12.70 6.43
C LEU A 231 9.82 -12.61 6.70
N ARG A 232 10.21 -12.36 7.97
CA ARG A 232 11.62 -12.32 8.39
C ARG A 232 12.34 -13.61 8.05
N GLN A 233 11.75 -14.77 8.41
CA GLN A 233 12.37 -16.08 8.18
C GLN A 233 12.48 -16.43 6.70
N SER A 234 11.55 -15.99 5.87
CA SER A 234 11.49 -16.42 4.48
C SER A 234 12.25 -15.53 3.50
N GLU A 235 12.34 -14.21 3.74
CA GLU A 235 12.92 -13.25 2.80
C GLU A 235 13.95 -12.30 3.43
N TRP A 236 13.97 -12.16 4.78
CA TRP A 236 14.82 -11.21 5.49
C TRP A 236 15.85 -11.86 6.42
N SER A 237 15.91 -13.21 6.49
CA SER A 237 16.95 -13.92 7.20
C SER A 237 18.26 -13.90 6.38
N ARG A 238 19.21 -13.07 6.80
CA ARG A 238 20.58 -13.05 6.30
C ARG A 238 21.55 -13.09 7.48
#